data_f9bf7f49ccfdf0ca6588431829ba85d4
#
_entry.id   f9bf7f49ccfdf0ca6588431829ba85d4
#
_cell.length_a   1.000
_cell.length_b   1.000
_cell.length_c   1.000
_cell.angle_alpha   90.00
_cell.angle_beta   90.00
_cell.angle_gamma   90.00
#
_symmetry.space_group_name_H-M   'P 1'
#
loop_
_entity.id
_entity.type
_entity.pdbx_description
1 polymer ?
#
loop_
_entity_poly.entity_id
_entity_poly.type
_entity_poly.pdbx_seq_one_letter_code
_entity_poly.pdbx_strand_id
1 'polypeptide(L)'
;SDRYSGESTDKCGTSTEYSDRNHRGTVLYYYTCQTEDEIIMILEVKDLSFRYSKNAEPTFHNVNFGLEKGEILTILGANGAGKSTLLNCLANLLEPYSGKILVNGISVHEMGLRKAAQLIGYVPQNHAAVYDYSVRDFIVMGRAPHLGMLEKPSPKDYAIVDEVIRELGIEKLADKAYTQISGGERQQALIGRAIAQQPEIIMFDEPTNHLDYGNQLRMVHKIKNLSQKGYTVIMTTHMPDHAMMIGGKTAILNRDGTLKVGKTEEVITEEKLEELYHVKTRILYIPEVGRKVCVVAEQ
;
A
#
# COMPACT_ATOMS: atom_id res chain seq x y z
N SER A 1 -34.72 40.66 -33.60
CA SER A 1 -34.01 41.14 -32.41
C SER A 1 -34.00 40.00 -31.40
N ASP A 2 -33.00 39.41 -30.98
CA ASP A 2 -31.89 39.77 -30.17
C ASP A 2 -30.84 38.64 -30.17
N ARG A 3 -29.62 39.11 -30.26
CA ARG A 3 -28.41 38.30 -30.19
C ARG A 3 -28.18 37.82 -28.75
N TYR A 4 -27.77 36.57 -28.59
CA TYR A 4 -26.96 36.17 -27.46
C TYR A 4 -25.70 35.50 -27.99
N SER A 5 -24.60 36.26 -27.92
CA SER A 5 -23.25 35.76 -28.00
C SER A 5 -22.83 35.36 -26.61
N GLY A 6 -22.61 34.07 -26.36
CA GLY A 6 -21.99 33.56 -25.17
C GLY A 6 -20.78 32.74 -25.59
N GLU A 7 -19.58 33.32 -25.52
CA GLU A 7 -18.33 32.58 -25.57
C GLU A 7 -18.18 31.81 -24.27
N SER A 8 -18.34 30.51 -24.37
CA SER A 8 -17.89 29.54 -23.34
C SER A 8 -16.58 28.98 -23.84
N THR A 9 -15.49 29.35 -23.18
CA THR A 9 -14.17 28.79 -23.44
C THR A 9 -14.09 27.43 -22.76
N ASP A 10 -14.51 26.37 -23.47
CA ASP A 10 -14.24 25.01 -23.09
C ASP A 10 -12.86 24.60 -23.63
N LYS A 11 -12.00 24.19 -22.70
CA LYS A 11 -10.69 23.59 -22.98
C LYS A 11 -10.87 22.14 -23.46
N CYS A 12 -11.34 21.97 -24.68
CA CYS A 12 -11.27 20.69 -25.37
C CYS A 12 -10.89 20.96 -26.83
N GLY A 13 -9.61 20.83 -27.12
CA GLY A 13 -9.07 21.05 -28.46
C GLY A 13 -9.02 19.76 -29.24
N THR A 14 -9.92 19.58 -30.19
CA THR A 14 -9.75 19.12 -31.56
C THR A 14 -11.12 18.85 -32.18
N SER A 15 -11.55 19.70 -33.08
CA SER A 15 -12.73 19.51 -33.90
C SER A 15 -12.36 18.74 -35.16
N THR A 16 -13.00 17.61 -35.39
CA THR A 16 -12.97 16.95 -36.73
C THR A 16 -14.30 17.21 -37.39
N GLU A 17 -14.28 18.00 -38.48
CA GLU A 17 -15.45 18.21 -39.36
C GLU A 17 -15.66 16.98 -40.25
N TYR A 18 -16.82 16.36 -40.14
CA TYR A 18 -17.32 15.43 -41.14
C TYR A 18 -18.49 16.10 -41.90
N SER A 19 -18.31 16.39 -43.18
CA SER A 19 -19.37 16.89 -44.03
C SER A 19 -20.01 15.73 -44.80
N ASP A 20 -21.25 15.41 -44.46
CA ASP A 20 -22.07 14.53 -45.29
C ASP A 20 -23.04 15.40 -46.15
N ARG A 21 -22.91 15.27 -47.48
CA ARG A 21 -23.75 15.98 -48.46
C ARG A 21 -24.99 15.13 -48.74
N ASN A 22 -26.05 15.32 -47.97
CA ASN A 22 -27.39 15.06 -48.49
C ASN A 22 -28.45 15.89 -47.78
N HIS A 23 -28.92 16.92 -48.50
CA HIS A 23 -30.18 17.65 -48.34
C HIS A 23 -30.71 18.05 -46.94
N ARG A 24 -30.59 19.36 -46.70
CA ARG A 24 -31.13 20.20 -45.62
C ARG A 24 -30.20 20.32 -44.40
N GLY A 25 -29.43 21.33 -44.41
CA GLY A 25 -28.70 22.13 -43.42
C GLY A 25 -28.88 21.84 -41.93
N THR A 26 -28.62 20.62 -41.47
CA THR A 26 -28.46 20.34 -40.07
C THR A 26 -27.05 19.76 -39.88
N VAL A 27 -26.14 20.56 -39.32
CA VAL A 27 -24.80 20.12 -38.93
C VAL A 27 -24.92 19.50 -37.54
N LEU A 28 -24.80 18.18 -37.47
CA LEU A 28 -24.68 17.44 -36.20
C LEU A 28 -23.21 17.40 -35.81
N TYR A 29 -22.86 18.11 -34.73
CA TYR A 29 -21.56 18.01 -34.13
C TYR A 29 -21.53 16.80 -33.17
N TYR A 30 -20.75 15.77 -33.52
CA TYR A 30 -20.41 14.71 -32.55
C TYR A 30 -19.16 15.13 -31.82
N TYR A 31 -19.30 15.45 -30.54
CA TYR A 31 -18.15 15.58 -29.66
C TYR A 31 -17.77 14.17 -29.18
N THR A 32 -16.66 13.65 -29.68
CA THR A 32 -16.00 12.54 -29.01
C THR A 32 -15.18 13.14 -27.87
N CYS A 33 -15.74 13.17 -26.66
CA CYS A 33 -14.93 13.34 -25.48
C CYS A 33 -14.03 12.10 -25.38
N GLN A 34 -12.78 12.20 -25.74
CA GLN A 34 -11.75 11.32 -25.16
C GLN A 34 -11.63 11.78 -23.69
N THR A 35 -12.31 11.10 -22.81
CA THR A 35 -11.93 11.12 -21.40
C THR A 35 -10.54 10.49 -21.37
N GLU A 36 -9.49 11.32 -21.25
CA GLU A 36 -8.28 10.84 -20.60
C GLU A 36 -8.78 10.25 -19.28
N ASP A 37 -8.63 8.95 -19.09
CA ASP A 37 -8.87 8.33 -17.81
C ASP A 37 -7.95 9.06 -16.83
N GLU A 38 -8.50 10.00 -16.07
CA GLU A 38 -7.76 10.65 -14.99
C GLU A 38 -7.28 9.52 -14.07
N ILE A 39 -5.98 9.27 -14.07
CA ILE A 39 -5.36 8.29 -13.18
C ILE A 39 -5.64 8.76 -11.76
N ILE A 40 -6.62 8.14 -11.11
CA ILE A 40 -7.03 8.48 -9.74
C ILE A 40 -6.01 7.87 -8.78
N MET A 41 -5.07 8.68 -8.32
CA MET A 41 -4.11 8.29 -7.28
C MET A 41 -4.83 8.14 -5.95
N ILE A 42 -4.75 6.95 -5.35
CA ILE A 42 -5.26 6.70 -4.00
C ILE A 42 -4.31 7.25 -2.94
N LEU A 43 -3.00 7.21 -3.21
CA LEU A 43 -1.96 7.74 -2.33
C LEU A 43 -1.00 8.59 -3.15
N GLU A 44 -0.74 9.82 -2.69
CA GLU A 44 0.30 10.67 -3.23
C GLU A 44 1.21 11.14 -2.10
N VAL A 45 2.51 11.04 -2.31
CA VAL A 45 3.56 11.53 -1.39
C VAL A 45 4.37 12.56 -2.14
N LYS A 46 4.44 13.79 -1.58
CA LYS A 46 5.09 14.96 -2.20
C LYS A 46 6.10 15.58 -1.26
N ASP A 47 7.38 15.57 -1.68
CA ASP A 47 8.53 16.20 -1.00
C ASP A 47 8.65 15.83 0.47
N LEU A 48 8.26 14.59 0.82
CA LEU A 48 8.19 14.13 2.20
C LEU A 48 9.59 13.97 2.78
N SER A 49 9.80 14.60 3.97
CA SER A 49 11.07 14.50 4.70
C SER A 49 10.82 14.33 6.18
N PHE A 50 11.61 13.47 6.83
CA PHE A 50 11.47 13.16 8.25
C PHE A 50 12.81 13.09 8.97
N ARG A 51 12.81 13.55 10.22
CA ARG A 51 13.88 13.40 11.21
C ARG A 51 13.30 13.27 12.62
N TYR A 52 13.96 12.52 13.48
CA TYR A 52 13.49 12.29 14.86
C TYR A 52 13.65 13.49 15.79
N SER A 53 14.60 14.39 15.51
CA SER A 53 14.79 15.63 16.26
C SER A 53 15.29 16.75 15.36
N LYS A 54 15.13 18.01 15.80
CA LYS A 54 15.54 19.20 15.01
C LYS A 54 17.02 19.19 14.62
N ASN A 55 17.87 18.57 15.43
CA ASN A 55 19.32 18.54 15.22
C ASN A 55 19.82 17.18 14.64
N ALA A 56 18.93 16.22 14.39
CA ALA A 56 19.30 14.96 13.77
C ALA A 56 19.34 15.09 12.24
N GLU A 57 20.22 14.31 11.62
CA GLU A 57 20.20 14.11 10.19
C GLU A 57 18.85 13.55 9.73
N PRO A 58 18.37 13.92 8.55
CA PRO A 58 17.15 13.36 8.01
C PRO A 58 17.23 11.84 7.88
N THR A 59 16.20 11.14 8.37
CA THR A 59 16.05 9.70 8.13
C THR A 59 15.73 9.43 6.66
N PHE A 60 14.95 10.32 6.05
CA PHE A 60 14.74 10.39 4.60
C PHE A 60 14.33 11.83 4.22
N HIS A 61 14.53 12.17 2.96
CA HIS A 61 14.27 13.51 2.44
C HIS A 61 13.77 13.49 0.99
N ASN A 62 12.94 14.47 0.64
CA ASN A 62 12.42 14.68 -0.71
C ASN A 62 11.79 13.43 -1.33
N VAL A 63 11.08 12.63 -0.53
CA VAL A 63 10.42 11.40 -0.98
C VAL A 63 9.19 11.77 -1.79
N ASN A 64 9.11 11.24 -3.02
CA ASN A 64 8.03 11.48 -3.96
C ASN A 64 7.60 10.18 -4.61
N PHE A 65 6.31 9.83 -4.53
CA PHE A 65 5.69 8.74 -5.28
C PHE A 65 4.17 8.80 -5.23
N GLY A 66 3.52 8.05 -6.13
CA GLY A 66 2.08 7.86 -6.15
C GLY A 66 1.69 6.41 -6.39
N LEU A 67 0.54 6.04 -5.82
CA LEU A 67 -0.08 4.72 -6.02
C LEU A 67 -1.51 4.89 -6.51
N GLU A 68 -1.87 4.09 -7.50
CA GLU A 68 -3.24 3.90 -7.95
C GLU A 68 -3.95 2.87 -7.08
N LYS A 69 -5.28 2.85 -7.14
CA LYS A 69 -6.08 1.87 -6.41
C LYS A 69 -5.75 0.44 -6.87
N GLY A 70 -5.51 -0.45 -5.90
CA GLY A 70 -5.16 -1.85 -6.17
C GLY A 70 -3.69 -2.08 -6.52
N GLU A 71 -2.86 -1.03 -6.60
CA GLU A 71 -1.42 -1.21 -6.79
C GLU A 71 -0.73 -1.75 -5.54
N ILE A 72 0.42 -2.37 -5.76
CA ILE A 72 1.29 -2.85 -4.69
C ILE A 72 2.65 -2.16 -4.77
N LEU A 73 3.11 -1.62 -3.64
CA LEU A 73 4.43 -1.03 -3.46
C LEU A 73 5.22 -1.83 -2.43
N THR A 74 6.38 -2.31 -2.82
CA THR A 74 7.34 -2.89 -1.88
C THR A 74 8.46 -1.88 -1.57
N ILE A 75 8.61 -1.49 -0.31
CA ILE A 75 9.72 -0.64 0.14
C ILE A 75 10.87 -1.54 0.55
N LEU A 76 11.90 -1.58 -0.29
CA LEU A 76 13.12 -2.36 -0.09
C LEU A 76 14.22 -1.48 0.49
N GLY A 77 15.01 -2.01 1.41
CA GLY A 77 16.14 -1.30 2.00
C GLY A 77 16.82 -2.10 3.10
N ALA A 78 18.06 -1.77 3.39
CA ALA A 78 18.81 -2.39 4.48
C ALA A 78 18.14 -2.14 5.84
N ASN A 79 18.51 -2.94 6.85
CA ASN A 79 18.07 -2.69 8.22
C ASN A 79 18.57 -1.33 8.69
N GLY A 80 17.68 -0.56 9.34
CA GLY A 80 17.99 0.80 9.80
C GLY A 80 17.91 1.90 8.72
N ALA A 81 17.54 1.60 7.47
CA ALA A 81 17.40 2.60 6.40
C ALA A 81 16.20 3.54 6.58
N GLY A 82 15.31 3.31 7.56
CA GLY A 82 14.15 4.18 7.79
C GLY A 82 12.83 3.66 7.21
N LYS A 83 12.75 2.41 6.75
CA LYS A 83 11.54 1.82 6.13
C LYS A 83 10.30 1.91 7.03
N SER A 84 10.42 1.44 8.28
CA SER A 84 9.33 1.52 9.28
C SER A 84 8.97 2.96 9.62
N THR A 85 9.97 3.86 9.65
CA THR A 85 9.75 5.29 9.87
C THR A 85 8.93 5.89 8.73
N LEU A 86 9.28 5.59 7.46
CA LEU A 86 8.51 6.03 6.31
C LEU A 86 7.08 5.50 6.38
N LEU A 87 6.92 4.20 6.67
CA LEU A 87 5.61 3.57 6.78
C LEU A 87 4.76 4.21 7.90
N ASN A 88 5.38 4.54 9.05
CA ASN A 88 4.70 5.23 10.16
C ASN A 88 4.27 6.65 9.78
N CYS A 89 5.05 7.38 8.98
CA CYS A 89 4.62 8.68 8.45
C CYS A 89 3.43 8.52 7.50
N LEU A 90 3.46 7.53 6.58
CA LEU A 90 2.36 7.24 5.67
C LEU A 90 1.08 6.86 6.41
N ALA A 91 1.19 6.14 7.53
CA ALA A 91 0.07 5.74 8.38
C ALA A 91 -0.40 6.87 9.35
N ASN A 92 0.15 8.08 9.25
CA ASN A 92 -0.14 9.21 10.15
C ASN A 92 0.17 8.92 11.63
N LEU A 93 1.15 8.05 11.90
CA LEU A 93 1.64 7.72 13.24
C LEU A 93 2.85 8.58 13.65
N LEU A 94 3.58 9.13 12.66
CA LEU A 94 4.67 10.08 12.84
C LEU A 94 4.45 11.29 11.94
N GLU A 95 4.70 12.48 12.47
CA GLU A 95 4.55 13.73 11.74
C GLU A 95 5.85 14.08 11.01
N PRO A 96 5.85 14.18 9.66
CA PRO A 96 6.99 14.63 8.90
C PRO A 96 7.25 16.13 9.13
N TYR A 97 8.50 16.58 9.04
CA TYR A 97 8.81 18.00 9.17
C TYR A 97 8.61 18.78 7.87
N SER A 98 8.47 18.11 6.74
CA SER A 98 8.23 18.71 5.42
C SER A 98 7.52 17.73 4.50
N GLY A 99 6.81 18.27 3.52
CA GLY A 99 6.09 17.52 2.50
C GLY A 99 4.64 17.24 2.87
N LYS A 100 3.97 16.45 2.01
CA LYS A 100 2.55 16.10 2.17
C LYS A 100 2.29 14.64 1.80
N ILE A 101 1.36 14.04 2.51
CA ILE A 101 0.81 12.71 2.22
C ILE A 101 -0.68 12.91 1.98
N LEU A 102 -1.15 12.56 0.78
CA LEU A 102 -2.55 12.68 0.39
C LEU A 102 -3.14 11.28 0.17
N VAL A 103 -4.30 11.03 0.75
CA VAL A 103 -5.11 9.84 0.47
C VAL A 103 -6.43 10.31 -0.14
N ASN A 104 -6.75 9.84 -1.33
CA ASN A 104 -7.89 10.32 -2.12
C ASN A 104 -7.88 11.86 -2.27
N GLY A 105 -6.69 12.46 -2.48
CA GLY A 105 -6.51 13.90 -2.62
C GLY A 105 -6.59 14.72 -1.33
N ILE A 106 -6.87 14.09 -0.18
CA ILE A 106 -7.00 14.76 1.13
C ILE A 106 -5.76 14.47 1.98
N SER A 107 -5.18 15.51 2.59
CA SER A 107 -4.03 15.36 3.49
C SER A 107 -4.39 14.45 4.68
N VAL A 108 -3.59 13.39 4.91
CA VAL A 108 -3.81 12.47 6.04
C VAL A 108 -3.71 13.18 7.39
N HIS A 109 -2.89 14.23 7.47
CA HIS A 109 -2.75 15.04 8.67
C HIS A 109 -4.02 15.87 8.95
N GLU A 110 -4.62 16.46 7.89
CA GLU A 110 -5.81 17.29 7.99
C GLU A 110 -7.10 16.50 8.23
N MET A 111 -7.18 15.25 7.74
CA MET A 111 -8.38 14.44 7.92
C MET A 111 -8.58 13.89 9.35
N GLY A 112 -7.56 13.98 10.20
CA GLY A 112 -7.58 13.51 11.57
C GLY A 112 -7.41 11.98 11.71
N LEU A 113 -6.95 11.55 12.89
CA LEU A 113 -6.53 10.17 13.15
C LEU A 113 -7.63 9.14 12.89
N ARG A 114 -8.86 9.41 13.28
CA ARG A 114 -9.99 8.47 13.11
C ARG A 114 -10.30 8.21 11.64
N LYS A 115 -10.33 9.27 10.82
CA LYS A 115 -10.60 9.14 9.40
C LYS A 115 -9.43 8.47 8.68
N ALA A 116 -8.20 8.84 8.99
CA ALA A 116 -7.01 8.17 8.49
C ALA A 116 -7.05 6.67 8.84
N ALA A 117 -7.39 6.32 10.10
CA ALA A 117 -7.54 4.92 10.53
C ALA A 117 -8.72 4.18 9.87
N GLN A 118 -9.70 4.83 9.26
CA GLN A 118 -10.71 4.17 8.42
C GLN A 118 -10.19 3.81 7.03
N LEU A 119 -9.22 4.58 6.50
CA LEU A 119 -8.69 4.43 5.16
C LEU A 119 -7.41 3.58 5.10
N ILE A 120 -6.63 3.59 6.18
CA ILE A 120 -5.31 2.97 6.24
C ILE A 120 -5.30 1.90 7.34
N GLY A 121 -5.15 0.63 6.95
CA GLY A 121 -4.88 -0.49 7.85
C GLY A 121 -3.37 -0.67 8.03
N TYR A 122 -2.90 -0.83 9.27
CA TYR A 122 -1.50 -0.99 9.58
C TYR A 122 -1.23 -2.31 10.33
N VAL A 123 -0.32 -3.12 9.78
CA VAL A 123 0.14 -4.38 10.36
C VAL A 123 1.60 -4.19 10.79
N PRO A 124 1.86 -4.03 12.10
CA PRO A 124 3.21 -3.80 12.62
C PRO A 124 4.06 -5.06 12.54
N GLN A 125 5.39 -4.87 12.52
CA GLN A 125 6.38 -5.96 12.55
C GLN A 125 6.25 -6.84 13.79
N ASN A 126 6.06 -6.23 14.96
CA ASN A 126 5.94 -6.92 16.24
C ASN A 126 4.63 -6.55 16.93
N HIS A 127 3.94 -7.55 17.43
CA HIS A 127 2.77 -7.37 18.28
C HIS A 127 2.87 -8.30 19.48
N ALA A 128 3.06 -7.71 20.67
CA ALA A 128 3.06 -8.47 21.92
C ALA A 128 1.63 -8.93 22.25
N ALA A 129 1.46 -10.23 22.48
CA ALA A 129 0.21 -10.79 22.98
C ALA A 129 0.15 -10.57 24.51
N VAL A 130 -0.46 -9.45 24.92
CA VAL A 130 -0.51 -9.06 26.35
C VAL A 130 -1.79 -9.53 27.04
N TYR A 131 -2.89 -9.66 26.26
CA TYR A 131 -4.21 -9.98 26.80
C TYR A 131 -4.76 -11.28 26.22
N ASP A 132 -5.56 -11.98 27.02
CA ASP A 132 -6.12 -13.30 26.71
C ASP A 132 -7.49 -13.19 26.01
N TYR A 133 -7.56 -12.32 24.98
CA TYR A 133 -8.74 -12.24 24.13
C TYR A 133 -8.82 -13.43 23.17
N SER A 134 -10.04 -13.82 22.77
CA SER A 134 -10.18 -14.74 21.65
C SER A 134 -9.63 -14.10 20.35
N VAL A 135 -9.21 -14.93 19.40
CA VAL A 135 -8.79 -14.43 18.06
C VAL A 135 -9.89 -13.60 17.42
N ARG A 136 -11.15 -14.01 17.57
CA ARG A 136 -12.32 -13.29 17.07
C ARG A 136 -12.45 -11.90 17.72
N ASP A 137 -12.29 -11.82 19.05
CA ASP A 137 -12.33 -10.54 19.76
C ASP A 137 -11.13 -9.65 19.44
N PHE A 138 -9.97 -10.26 19.21
CA PHE A 138 -8.80 -9.53 18.75
C PHE A 138 -9.02 -8.91 17.34
N ILE A 139 -9.63 -9.65 16.42
CA ILE A 139 -9.91 -9.17 15.06
C ILE A 139 -10.98 -8.06 15.08
N VAL A 140 -12.01 -8.16 15.95
CA VAL A 140 -13.06 -7.12 16.04
C VAL A 140 -12.52 -5.77 16.50
N MET A 141 -11.37 -5.72 17.19
CA MET A 141 -10.70 -4.45 17.52
C MET A 141 -10.36 -3.63 16.27
N GLY A 142 -10.22 -4.27 15.09
CA GLY A 142 -10.08 -3.58 13.80
C GLY A 142 -11.27 -2.69 13.46
N ARG A 143 -12.45 -2.90 14.08
CA ARG A 143 -13.64 -2.08 13.88
C ARG A 143 -13.62 -0.77 14.67
N ALA A 144 -12.68 -0.59 15.60
CA ALA A 144 -12.58 0.58 16.47
C ALA A 144 -12.71 1.95 15.75
N PRO A 145 -12.11 2.19 14.55
CA PRO A 145 -12.27 3.45 13.84
C PRO A 145 -13.72 3.74 13.38
N HIS A 146 -14.58 2.72 13.31
CA HIS A 146 -15.97 2.85 12.90
C HIS A 146 -16.95 3.03 14.06
N LEU A 147 -16.48 2.76 15.30
CA LEU A 147 -17.30 2.84 16.51
C LEU A 147 -17.27 4.24 17.14
N GLY A 148 -18.34 4.64 17.80
CA GLY A 148 -18.36 5.82 18.67
C GLY A 148 -17.46 5.64 19.89
N MET A 149 -17.15 6.74 20.61
CA MET A 149 -16.20 6.74 21.73
C MET A 149 -16.57 5.74 22.87
N LEU A 150 -17.87 5.52 23.10
CA LEU A 150 -18.39 4.58 24.11
C LEU A 150 -19.18 3.41 23.48
N GLU A 151 -19.10 3.28 22.18
CA GLU A 151 -19.83 2.25 21.45
C GLU A 151 -19.07 0.92 21.49
N LYS A 152 -19.81 -0.16 21.71
CA LYS A 152 -19.29 -1.53 21.64
C LYS A 152 -19.50 -2.09 20.25
N PRO A 153 -18.67 -3.05 19.78
CA PRO A 153 -18.90 -3.74 18.53
C PRO A 153 -20.31 -4.36 18.48
N SER A 154 -21.01 -4.10 17.39
CA SER A 154 -22.36 -4.59 17.13
C SER A 154 -22.35 -5.98 16.49
N PRO A 155 -23.50 -6.69 16.40
CA PRO A 155 -23.59 -7.93 15.63
C PRO A 155 -23.17 -7.78 14.17
N LYS A 156 -23.30 -6.58 13.57
CA LYS A 156 -22.81 -6.29 12.20
C LYS A 156 -21.28 -6.31 12.14
N ASP A 157 -20.62 -5.77 13.16
CA ASP A 157 -19.14 -5.78 13.22
C ASP A 157 -18.62 -7.21 13.38
N TYR A 158 -19.26 -8.02 14.21
CA TYR A 158 -18.91 -9.44 14.34
C TYR A 158 -19.19 -10.23 13.05
N ALA A 159 -20.24 -9.91 12.29
CA ALA A 159 -20.49 -10.55 10.99
C ALA A 159 -19.36 -10.27 9.99
N ILE A 160 -18.82 -9.03 9.96
CA ILE A 160 -17.63 -8.67 9.16
C ILE A 160 -16.42 -9.50 9.61
N VAL A 161 -16.22 -9.62 10.91
CA VAL A 161 -15.09 -10.40 11.48
C VAL A 161 -15.20 -11.88 11.09
N ASP A 162 -16.39 -12.46 11.18
CA ASP A 162 -16.62 -13.87 10.83
C ASP A 162 -16.40 -14.12 9.32
N GLU A 163 -16.68 -13.14 8.47
CA GLU A 163 -16.35 -13.21 7.05
C GLU A 163 -14.84 -13.17 6.82
N VAL A 164 -14.13 -12.27 7.49
CA VAL A 164 -12.67 -12.17 7.41
C VAL A 164 -12.00 -13.46 7.93
N ILE A 165 -12.50 -14.04 9.03
CA ILE A 165 -11.99 -15.31 9.58
C ILE A 165 -12.12 -16.44 8.54
N ARG A 166 -13.27 -16.54 7.86
CA ARG A 166 -13.50 -17.50 6.77
C ARG A 166 -12.60 -17.24 5.56
N GLU A 167 -12.46 -15.97 5.17
CA GLU A 167 -11.60 -15.57 4.05
C GLU A 167 -10.13 -15.95 4.28
N LEU A 168 -9.65 -15.84 5.52
CA LEU A 168 -8.29 -16.20 5.91
C LEU A 168 -8.10 -17.70 6.16
N GLY A 169 -9.20 -18.49 6.26
CA GLY A 169 -9.17 -19.90 6.57
C GLY A 169 -8.68 -20.20 8.00
N ILE A 170 -9.07 -19.35 8.95
CA ILE A 170 -8.63 -19.45 10.37
C ILE A 170 -9.80 -19.72 11.33
N GLU A 171 -10.90 -20.31 10.87
CA GLU A 171 -12.09 -20.57 11.66
C GLU A 171 -11.79 -21.40 12.92
N LYS A 172 -10.85 -22.34 12.81
CA LYS A 172 -10.41 -23.19 13.93
C LYS A 172 -9.69 -22.43 15.07
N LEU A 173 -9.30 -21.18 14.79
CA LEU A 173 -8.61 -20.29 15.73
C LEU A 173 -9.56 -19.31 16.39
N ALA A 174 -10.78 -19.10 15.86
CA ALA A 174 -11.66 -18.00 16.24
C ALA A 174 -11.86 -17.87 17.77
N ASP A 175 -12.12 -19.00 18.41
CA ASP A 175 -12.41 -19.05 19.87
C ASP A 175 -11.16 -19.33 20.72
N LYS A 176 -9.99 -19.53 20.11
CA LYS A 176 -8.74 -19.72 20.85
C LYS A 176 -8.24 -18.39 21.42
N ALA A 177 -7.59 -18.45 22.59
CA ALA A 177 -6.90 -17.30 23.13
C ALA A 177 -5.74 -16.87 22.20
N TYR A 178 -5.66 -15.56 21.91
CA TYR A 178 -4.61 -14.98 21.06
C TYR A 178 -3.20 -15.27 21.59
N THR A 179 -3.05 -15.43 22.92
CA THR A 179 -1.80 -15.79 23.58
C THR A 179 -1.37 -17.23 23.32
N GLN A 180 -2.31 -18.15 23.00
CA GLN A 180 -2.09 -19.58 22.88
C GLN A 180 -1.88 -20.08 21.45
N ILE A 181 -1.95 -19.19 20.45
CA ILE A 181 -1.71 -19.52 19.06
C ILE A 181 -0.24 -19.28 18.68
N SER A 182 0.22 -19.98 17.62
CA SER A 182 1.59 -19.87 17.12
C SER A 182 1.88 -18.48 16.51
N GLY A 183 3.16 -18.13 16.33
CA GLY A 183 3.57 -16.85 15.73
C GLY A 183 2.97 -16.62 14.33
N GLY A 184 2.93 -17.65 13.48
CA GLY A 184 2.32 -17.56 12.17
C GLY A 184 0.79 -17.37 12.22
N GLU A 185 0.10 -18.01 13.17
CA GLU A 185 -1.33 -17.83 13.41
C GLU A 185 -1.63 -16.42 13.97
N ARG A 186 -0.77 -15.89 14.84
CA ARG A 186 -0.87 -14.49 15.31
C ARG A 186 -0.74 -13.51 14.18
N GLN A 187 0.18 -13.75 13.24
CA GLN A 187 0.34 -12.91 12.06
C GLN A 187 -0.93 -12.93 11.18
N GLN A 188 -1.59 -14.08 11.04
CA GLN A 188 -2.87 -14.17 10.33
C GLN A 188 -3.97 -13.39 11.04
N ALA A 189 -4.04 -13.46 12.37
CA ALA A 189 -5.00 -12.68 13.16
C ALA A 189 -4.74 -11.16 13.05
N LEU A 190 -3.46 -10.72 13.01
CA LEU A 190 -3.09 -9.33 12.76
C LEU A 190 -3.56 -8.84 11.38
N ILE A 191 -3.38 -9.65 10.35
CA ILE A 191 -3.92 -9.36 9.00
C ILE A 191 -5.44 -9.29 9.06
N GLY A 192 -6.09 -10.25 9.74
CA GLY A 192 -7.53 -10.25 9.92
C GLY A 192 -8.04 -8.97 10.56
N ARG A 193 -7.36 -8.48 11.60
CA ARG A 193 -7.69 -7.20 12.24
C ARG A 193 -7.58 -6.02 11.27
N ALA A 194 -6.55 -5.99 10.43
CA ALA A 194 -6.40 -4.94 9.43
C ALA A 194 -7.45 -5.01 8.33
N ILE A 195 -7.82 -6.22 7.86
CA ILE A 195 -8.90 -6.41 6.87
C ILE A 195 -10.27 -6.07 7.46
N ALA A 196 -10.55 -6.47 8.72
CA ALA A 196 -11.81 -6.17 9.40
C ALA A 196 -12.06 -4.65 9.54
N GLN A 197 -11.02 -3.84 9.52
CA GLN A 197 -11.09 -2.38 9.45
C GLN A 197 -11.70 -1.88 8.12
N GLN A 198 -11.71 -2.72 7.06
CA GLN A 198 -12.17 -2.39 5.71
C GLN A 198 -11.46 -1.16 5.11
N PRO A 199 -10.12 -1.10 5.16
CA PRO A 199 -9.36 0.04 4.67
C PRO A 199 -9.26 0.01 3.14
N GLU A 200 -8.86 1.13 2.54
CA GLU A 200 -8.49 1.19 1.12
C GLU A 200 -7.01 0.87 0.89
N ILE A 201 -6.17 1.15 1.89
CA ILE A 201 -4.72 0.91 1.87
C ILE A 201 -4.35 0.01 3.04
N ILE A 202 -3.60 -1.07 2.81
CA ILE A 202 -3.06 -1.92 3.88
C ILE A 202 -1.53 -1.83 3.85
N MET A 203 -0.96 -1.47 5.00
CA MET A 203 0.47 -1.32 5.18
C MET A 203 1.02 -2.44 6.04
N PHE A 204 2.10 -3.10 5.58
CA PHE A 204 2.76 -4.21 6.28
C PHE A 204 4.20 -3.81 6.59
N ASP A 205 4.55 -3.79 7.87
CA ASP A 205 5.93 -3.53 8.30
C ASP A 205 6.67 -4.85 8.52
N GLU A 206 7.56 -5.20 7.60
CA GLU A 206 8.37 -6.42 7.58
C GLU A 206 7.59 -7.71 7.97
N PRO A 207 6.48 -8.03 7.28
CA PRO A 207 5.52 -9.06 7.70
C PRO A 207 6.05 -10.49 7.66
N THR A 208 7.22 -10.70 7.09
CA THR A 208 7.87 -12.01 6.96
C THR A 208 8.95 -12.26 8.02
N ASN A 209 9.28 -11.25 8.83
CA ASN A 209 10.28 -11.40 9.88
C ASN A 209 9.83 -12.43 10.93
N HIS A 210 10.79 -13.19 11.44
CA HIS A 210 10.59 -14.24 12.44
C HIS A 210 9.71 -15.42 12.00
N LEU A 211 9.36 -15.50 10.70
CA LEU A 211 8.67 -16.65 10.12
C LEU A 211 9.69 -17.62 9.54
N ASP A 212 9.39 -18.92 9.61
CA ASP A 212 10.11 -19.92 8.85
C ASP A 212 9.90 -19.73 7.33
N TYR A 213 10.78 -20.32 6.53
CA TYR A 213 10.79 -20.15 5.08
C TYR A 213 9.43 -20.43 4.42
N GLY A 214 8.74 -21.50 4.81
CA GLY A 214 7.43 -21.83 4.26
C GLY A 214 6.35 -20.82 4.62
N ASN A 215 6.37 -20.31 5.86
CA ASN A 215 5.44 -19.27 6.31
C ASN A 215 5.75 -17.92 5.64
N GLN A 216 7.02 -17.58 5.39
CA GLN A 216 7.39 -16.38 4.63
C GLN A 216 6.76 -16.40 3.24
N LEU A 217 6.91 -17.48 2.48
CA LEU A 217 6.34 -17.63 1.14
C LEU A 217 4.81 -17.54 1.16
N ARG A 218 4.16 -18.23 2.11
CA ARG A 218 2.70 -18.13 2.29
C ARG A 218 2.25 -16.70 2.57
N MET A 219 3.02 -15.96 3.36
CA MET A 219 2.75 -14.55 3.68
C MET A 219 2.85 -13.66 2.45
N VAL A 220 3.93 -13.77 1.68
CA VAL A 220 4.12 -13.02 0.42
C VAL A 220 2.97 -13.28 -0.55
N HIS A 221 2.56 -14.54 -0.71
CA HIS A 221 1.40 -14.88 -1.54
C HIS A 221 0.08 -14.27 -1.03
N LYS A 222 -0.16 -14.30 0.30
CA LYS A 222 -1.36 -13.68 0.88
C LYS A 222 -1.39 -12.17 0.61
N ILE A 223 -0.26 -11.49 0.79
CA ILE A 223 -0.14 -10.05 0.54
C ILE A 223 -0.41 -9.74 -0.95
N LYS A 224 0.17 -10.51 -1.86
CA LYS A 224 -0.10 -10.37 -3.29
C LYS A 224 -1.58 -10.56 -3.64
N ASN A 225 -2.24 -11.54 -3.02
CA ASN A 225 -3.66 -11.80 -3.23
C ASN A 225 -4.55 -10.66 -2.73
N LEU A 226 -4.15 -9.93 -1.68
CA LEU A 226 -4.91 -8.74 -1.23
C LEU A 226 -4.96 -7.65 -2.30
N SER A 227 -3.85 -7.38 -3.00
CA SER A 227 -3.83 -6.45 -4.12
C SER A 227 -4.77 -6.90 -5.24
N GLN A 228 -4.77 -8.21 -5.58
CA GLN A 228 -5.69 -8.77 -6.57
C GLN A 228 -7.18 -8.66 -6.18
N LYS A 229 -7.47 -8.52 -4.88
CA LYS A 229 -8.81 -8.24 -4.34
C LYS A 229 -9.18 -6.76 -4.32
N GLY A 230 -8.29 -5.89 -4.82
CA GLY A 230 -8.53 -4.46 -4.95
C GLY A 230 -8.01 -3.60 -3.78
N TYR A 231 -7.34 -4.20 -2.79
CA TYR A 231 -6.64 -3.40 -1.78
C TYR A 231 -5.37 -2.78 -2.37
N THR A 232 -5.11 -1.52 -2.07
CA THR A 232 -3.79 -0.95 -2.30
C THR A 232 -2.86 -1.39 -1.19
N VAL A 233 -1.70 -1.94 -1.53
CA VAL A 233 -0.82 -2.57 -0.54
C VAL A 233 0.54 -1.90 -0.52
N ILE A 234 1.05 -1.60 0.67
CA ILE A 234 2.43 -1.17 0.88
C ILE A 234 3.10 -2.16 1.83
N MET A 235 4.24 -2.69 1.46
CA MET A 235 4.99 -3.62 2.29
C MET A 235 6.45 -3.19 2.41
N THR A 236 7.01 -3.20 3.62
CA THR A 236 8.45 -3.08 3.81
C THR A 236 9.11 -4.46 3.84
N THR A 237 10.29 -4.57 3.30
CA THR A 237 11.13 -5.78 3.39
C THR A 237 12.61 -5.43 3.23
N HIS A 238 13.47 -6.32 3.69
CA HIS A 238 14.90 -6.30 3.38
C HIS A 238 15.31 -7.45 2.43
N MET A 239 14.33 -8.24 1.93
CA MET A 239 14.55 -9.38 1.05
C MET A 239 14.19 -9.05 -0.40
N PRO A 240 15.16 -8.96 -1.33
CA PRO A 240 14.90 -8.66 -2.74
C PRO A 240 13.95 -9.67 -3.40
N ASP A 241 14.08 -10.96 -3.05
CA ASP A 241 13.23 -12.02 -3.60
C ASP A 241 11.74 -11.80 -3.27
N HIS A 242 11.41 -11.27 -2.10
CA HIS A 242 10.02 -10.95 -1.76
C HIS A 242 9.46 -9.86 -2.68
N ALA A 243 10.24 -8.80 -2.95
CA ALA A 243 9.84 -7.74 -3.88
C ALA A 243 9.66 -8.28 -5.31
N MET A 244 10.58 -9.13 -5.78
CA MET A 244 10.47 -9.76 -7.10
C MET A 244 9.29 -10.74 -7.22
N MET A 245 8.95 -11.48 -6.15
CA MET A 245 7.79 -12.37 -6.12
C MET A 245 6.46 -11.61 -6.16
N ILE A 246 6.38 -10.51 -5.46
CA ILE A 246 5.22 -9.63 -5.42
C ILE A 246 5.05 -8.94 -6.77
N GLY A 247 6.13 -8.36 -7.31
CA GLY A 247 6.08 -7.52 -8.51
C GLY A 247 5.47 -6.14 -8.22
N GLY A 248 4.88 -5.52 -9.24
CA GLY A 248 4.32 -4.17 -9.12
C GLY A 248 5.38 -3.08 -9.04
N LYS A 249 5.22 -2.13 -8.12
CA LYS A 249 6.19 -1.06 -7.86
C LYS A 249 7.13 -1.42 -6.71
N THR A 250 8.39 -1.03 -6.84
CA THR A 250 9.38 -1.11 -5.76
C THR A 250 9.98 0.27 -5.49
N ALA A 251 10.08 0.61 -4.21
CA ALA A 251 10.80 1.79 -3.73
C ALA A 251 12.05 1.31 -3.00
N ILE A 252 13.24 1.70 -3.45
CA ILE A 252 14.49 1.43 -2.73
C ILE A 252 14.81 2.63 -1.86
N LEU A 253 14.82 2.42 -0.54
CA LEU A 253 15.23 3.40 0.45
C LEU A 253 16.70 3.18 0.81
N ASN A 254 17.55 4.10 0.43
CA ASN A 254 18.98 4.09 0.70
C ASN A 254 19.27 4.59 2.12
N ARG A 255 20.48 4.29 2.63
CA ARG A 255 20.94 4.76 3.97
C ARG A 255 21.14 6.27 4.05
N ASP A 256 21.36 6.94 2.93
CA ASP A 256 21.47 8.40 2.83
C ASP A 256 20.09 9.11 2.88
N GLY A 257 19.00 8.36 3.01
CA GLY A 257 17.63 8.88 3.08
C GLY A 257 17.00 9.17 1.73
N THR A 258 17.66 8.83 0.61
CA THR A 258 17.07 8.97 -0.74
C THR A 258 16.17 7.78 -1.08
N LEU A 259 15.10 8.03 -1.83
CA LEU A 259 14.16 7.00 -2.30
C LEU A 259 14.13 6.97 -3.83
N LYS A 260 14.31 5.78 -4.41
CA LYS A 260 14.12 5.55 -5.85
C LYS A 260 12.91 4.63 -6.06
N VAL A 261 11.92 5.08 -6.82
CA VAL A 261 10.68 4.33 -7.09
C VAL A 261 10.54 4.03 -8.56
N GLY A 262 10.00 2.85 -8.89
CA GLY A 262 9.73 2.43 -10.26
C GLY A 262 9.16 1.01 -10.30
N LYS A 263 9.01 0.46 -11.51
CA LYS A 263 8.63 -0.95 -11.66
C LYS A 263 9.69 -1.84 -11.05
N THR A 264 9.28 -2.91 -10.38
CA THR A 264 10.19 -3.83 -9.68
C THR A 264 11.34 -4.30 -10.58
N GLU A 265 11.06 -4.60 -11.85
CA GLU A 265 12.05 -5.09 -12.81
C GLU A 265 13.07 -4.04 -13.24
N GLU A 266 12.73 -2.75 -13.14
CA GLU A 266 13.57 -1.62 -13.52
C GLU A 266 14.44 -1.13 -12.35
N VAL A 267 13.90 -1.25 -11.12
CA VAL A 267 14.54 -0.71 -9.92
C VAL A 267 15.47 -1.71 -9.25
N ILE A 268 15.10 -3.00 -9.28
CA ILE A 268 15.93 -4.08 -8.71
C ILE A 268 16.90 -4.57 -9.80
N THR A 269 18.15 -4.08 -9.72
CA THR A 269 19.26 -4.53 -10.57
C THR A 269 20.40 -5.10 -9.72
N GLU A 270 21.32 -5.86 -10.33
CA GLU A 270 22.46 -6.44 -9.64
C GLU A 270 23.31 -5.35 -8.99
N GLU A 271 23.58 -4.25 -9.73
CA GLU A 271 24.35 -3.11 -9.25
C GLU A 271 23.67 -2.44 -8.06
N LYS A 272 22.34 -2.28 -8.12
CA LYS A 272 21.60 -1.64 -7.03
C LYS A 272 21.54 -2.52 -5.78
N LEU A 273 21.47 -3.82 -5.93
CA LEU A 273 21.55 -4.76 -4.80
C LEU A 273 22.96 -4.81 -4.19
N GLU A 274 24.02 -4.75 -5.02
CA GLU A 274 25.40 -4.68 -4.54
C GLU A 274 25.63 -3.37 -3.75
N GLU A 275 25.13 -2.24 -4.25
CA GLU A 275 25.18 -0.95 -3.54
C GLU A 275 24.42 -1.02 -2.19
N LEU A 276 23.24 -1.64 -2.15
CA LEU A 276 22.36 -1.67 -0.98
C LEU A 276 22.86 -2.61 0.13
N TYR A 277 23.40 -3.78 -0.26
CA TYR A 277 23.77 -4.85 0.66
C TYR A 277 25.28 -5.08 0.79
N HIS A 278 26.10 -4.42 -0.05
CA HIS A 278 27.56 -4.60 -0.12
C HIS A 278 27.98 -6.07 -0.38
N VAL A 279 27.17 -6.79 -1.16
CA VAL A 279 27.40 -8.18 -1.54
C VAL A 279 27.13 -8.34 -3.02
N LYS A 280 28.04 -9.00 -3.75
CA LYS A 280 27.81 -9.31 -5.15
C LYS A 280 26.64 -10.25 -5.30
N THR A 281 25.66 -9.85 -6.10
CA THR A 281 24.46 -10.63 -6.38
C THR A 281 24.30 -10.85 -7.87
N ARG A 282 23.56 -11.91 -8.22
CA ARG A 282 23.11 -12.19 -9.58
C ARG A 282 21.59 -12.34 -9.59
N ILE A 283 20.98 -11.83 -10.64
CA ILE A 283 19.54 -11.98 -10.88
C ILE A 283 19.38 -12.96 -12.03
N LEU A 284 18.94 -14.15 -11.71
CA LEU A 284 18.78 -15.24 -12.67
C LEU A 284 17.29 -15.51 -12.93
N TYR A 285 16.93 -15.70 -14.21
CA TYR A 285 15.61 -16.21 -14.54
C TYR A 285 15.63 -17.73 -14.49
N ILE A 286 14.73 -18.33 -13.70
CA ILE A 286 14.61 -19.76 -13.55
C ILE A 286 13.33 -20.22 -14.27
N PRO A 287 13.46 -20.88 -15.45
CA PRO A 287 12.31 -21.27 -16.27
C PRO A 287 11.32 -22.19 -15.54
N GLU A 288 11.82 -23.10 -14.70
CA GLU A 288 11.03 -24.08 -13.96
C GLU A 288 10.06 -23.44 -12.95
N VAL A 289 10.39 -22.24 -12.46
CA VAL A 289 9.52 -21.49 -11.55
C VAL A 289 8.93 -20.22 -12.18
N GLY A 290 9.31 -19.93 -13.44
CA GLY A 290 8.75 -18.83 -14.23
C GLY A 290 9.05 -17.42 -13.68
N ARG A 291 10.14 -17.24 -12.91
CA ARG A 291 10.48 -15.96 -12.29
C ARG A 291 11.98 -15.72 -12.15
N LYS A 292 12.34 -14.45 -11.97
CA LYS A 292 13.68 -14.06 -11.55
C LYS A 292 13.87 -14.34 -10.06
N VAL A 293 15.09 -14.72 -9.69
CA VAL A 293 15.56 -14.91 -8.30
C VAL A 293 16.88 -14.19 -8.10
N CYS A 294 17.10 -13.69 -6.88
CA CYS A 294 18.37 -13.10 -6.48
C CYS A 294 19.21 -14.19 -5.77
N VAL A 295 20.44 -14.38 -6.24
CA VAL A 295 21.40 -15.30 -5.62
C VAL A 295 22.69 -14.54 -5.29
N VAL A 296 23.28 -14.90 -4.16
CA VAL A 296 24.59 -14.35 -3.77
C VAL A 296 25.65 -15.03 -4.61
N ALA A 297 26.49 -14.24 -5.29
CA ALA A 297 27.67 -14.75 -5.93
C ALA A 297 28.78 -14.93 -4.87
N GLU A 298 29.54 -16.02 -4.92
CA GLU A 298 30.70 -16.15 -4.05
C GLU A 298 31.67 -14.98 -4.26
N GLN A 299 32.25 -14.52 -3.16
CA GLN A 299 33.22 -13.42 -3.14
C GLN A 299 34.55 -13.84 -3.75
#